data_930df238a5f0cce7c39fa1e3732772fc
#
_entry.id   930df238a5f0cce7c39fa1e3732772fc
#
_cell.length_a   1.000
_cell.length_b   1.000
_cell.length_c   1.000
_cell.angle_alpha   90.00
_cell.angle_beta   90.00
_cell.angle_gamma   90.00
#
_symmetry.space_group_name_H-M   'P 1'
#
loop_
_entity.id
_entity.type
_entity.pdbx_description
1 polymer ?
#
loop_
_entity_poly.entity_id
_entity_poly.type
_entity_poly.pdbx_seq_one_letter_code
_entity_poly.pdbx_strand_id
1 'polypeptide(L)' 'DVIFGHHSHRLQPLETVAGRPVFYSLGNFVWPRFSAARSRTAVARVEVAPDGTLTASLVPVTIASSGHPVPDGGVW' A
#
# COMPACT_ATOMS: atom_id res chain seq x y z
N ASP A 1 -15.71 -6.68 -3.84
CA ASP A 1 -14.98 -6.88 -2.59
C ASP A 1 -13.51 -6.55 -2.76
N VAL A 2 -12.86 -6.15 -1.68
CA VAL A 2 -11.43 -5.84 -1.63
C VAL A 2 -10.81 -6.74 -0.57
N ILE A 3 -9.64 -7.30 -0.87
CA ILE A 3 -8.90 -8.14 0.07
C ILE A 3 -7.60 -7.45 0.48
N PHE A 4 -7.37 -7.35 1.78
CA PHE A 4 -6.14 -6.82 2.34
C PHE A 4 -5.41 -7.91 3.11
N GLY A 5 -4.17 -8.20 2.67
CA GLY A 5 -3.26 -9.05 3.42
C GLY A 5 -2.21 -8.22 4.15
N HIS A 6 -1.46 -8.87 5.01
CA HIS A 6 -0.43 -8.21 5.81
C HIS A 6 0.57 -9.25 6.34
N HIS A 7 1.42 -8.84 7.26
CA HIS A 7 2.37 -9.66 8.00
C HIS A 7 3.80 -9.72 7.43
N SER A 8 3.97 -9.66 6.09
CA SER A 8 5.31 -9.80 5.50
C SER A 8 6.29 -8.69 5.88
N HIS A 9 5.83 -7.56 6.41
CA HIS A 9 6.60 -6.34 6.66
C HIS A 9 7.25 -5.76 5.41
N ARG A 10 6.78 -6.15 4.24
CA ARG A 10 7.26 -5.68 2.93
C ARG A 10 6.08 -5.38 2.03
N LEU A 11 6.23 -4.34 1.21
CA LEU A 11 5.25 -4.04 0.18
C LEU A 11 5.25 -5.17 -0.85
N GLN A 12 4.08 -5.69 -1.14
CA GLN A 12 3.86 -6.71 -2.17
C GLN A 12 2.94 -6.16 -3.26
N PRO A 13 3.00 -6.71 -4.48
CA PRO A 13 2.21 -6.19 -5.59
C PRO A 13 0.72 -6.22 -5.35
N LEU A 14 0.02 -5.23 -5.91
CA LEU A 14 -1.42 -5.26 -6.03
C LEU A 14 -1.79 -6.20 -7.19
N GLU A 15 -2.75 -7.07 -6.98
CA GLU A 15 -3.24 -7.99 -7.99
C GLU A 15 -4.76 -7.94 -8.04
N THR A 16 -5.32 -8.19 -9.22
CA THR A 16 -6.77 -8.30 -9.39
C THR A 16 -7.13 -9.76 -9.65
N VAL A 17 -7.95 -10.31 -8.77
CA VAL A 17 -8.42 -11.70 -8.87
C VAL A 17 -9.93 -11.71 -9.01
N ALA A 18 -10.45 -12.28 -10.09
CA ALA A 18 -11.88 -12.31 -10.39
C ALA A 18 -12.54 -10.92 -10.32
N GLY A 19 -11.83 -9.89 -10.81
CA GLY A 19 -12.29 -8.50 -10.81
C GLY A 19 -12.20 -7.81 -9.46
N ARG A 20 -11.62 -8.45 -8.44
CA ARG A 20 -11.49 -7.89 -7.10
C ARG A 20 -10.04 -7.58 -6.78
N PRO A 21 -9.73 -6.35 -6.29
CA PRO A 21 -8.37 -6.01 -5.93
C PRO A 21 -7.91 -6.77 -4.69
N VAL A 22 -6.68 -7.28 -4.75
CA VAL A 22 -6.03 -7.99 -3.64
C VAL A 22 -4.73 -7.27 -3.31
N PHE A 23 -4.68 -6.69 -2.13
CA PHE A 23 -3.46 -6.09 -1.59
C PHE A 23 -2.81 -7.14 -0.68
N TYR A 24 -1.80 -7.84 -1.16
CA TYR A 24 -1.16 -8.92 -0.40
C TYR A 24 -0.47 -8.40 0.85
N SER A 25 0.21 -7.27 0.74
CA SER A 25 0.80 -6.58 1.88
C SER A 25 1.16 -5.15 1.48
N LEU A 26 0.85 -4.20 2.35
CA LEU A 26 1.26 -2.81 2.17
C LEU A 26 2.60 -2.53 2.86
N GLY A 27 3.14 -3.51 3.57
CA GLY A 27 4.37 -3.36 4.32
C GLY A 27 4.19 -2.61 5.63
N ASN A 28 5.30 -2.14 6.20
CA ASN A 28 5.27 -1.29 7.38
C ASN A 28 4.77 0.11 7.01
N PHE A 29 4.30 0.87 7.97
CA PHE A 29 3.88 2.25 7.73
C PHE A 29 4.54 3.21 8.72
N VAL A 30 4.16 3.19 9.98
CA VAL A 30 4.90 3.88 11.04
C VAL A 30 5.77 2.82 11.71
N TRP A 31 7.06 2.82 11.41
CA TRP A 31 7.93 1.71 11.80
C TRP A 31 9.39 2.12 11.76
N PRO A 32 10.25 1.61 12.67
CA PRO A 32 11.68 1.86 12.57
C PRO A 32 12.24 1.40 11.23
N ARG A 33 13.12 2.21 10.66
CA ARG A 33 13.71 1.90 9.35
C ARG A 33 14.88 0.93 9.51
N PHE A 34 14.67 -0.34 9.17
CA PHE A 34 15.70 -1.36 9.22
C PHE A 34 16.42 -1.59 7.89
N SER A 35 15.70 -1.52 6.79
CA SER A 35 16.26 -1.80 5.47
C SER A 35 15.48 -1.04 4.40
N ALA A 36 16.08 -0.91 3.20
CA ALA A 36 15.40 -0.28 2.08
C ALA A 36 14.12 -1.04 1.69
N ALA A 37 14.16 -2.37 1.70
CA ALA A 37 12.99 -3.18 1.34
C ALA A 37 11.85 -3.00 2.33
N ARG A 38 12.14 -2.90 3.63
CA ARG A 38 11.12 -2.73 4.66
C ARG A 38 10.71 -1.27 4.89
N SER A 39 11.43 -0.32 4.28
CA SER A 39 11.07 1.10 4.34
C SER A 39 10.17 1.52 3.17
N ARG A 40 9.93 0.64 2.21
CA ARG A 40 8.96 0.89 1.14
C ARG A 40 7.59 0.40 1.57
N THR A 41 6.61 1.28 1.44
CA THR A 41 5.24 0.98 1.79
C THR A 41 4.30 1.73 0.85
N ALA A 42 3.03 1.66 1.09
CA ALA A 42 2.04 2.33 0.26
C ALA A 42 0.76 2.57 1.03
N VAL A 43 -0.03 3.52 0.55
CA VAL A 43 -1.43 3.66 0.93
C VAL A 43 -2.27 3.04 -0.18
N ALA A 44 -3.17 2.14 0.18
CA ALA A 44 -4.11 1.59 -0.76
C ALA A 44 -5.22 2.60 -1.02
N ARG A 45 -5.50 2.85 -2.29
CA ARG A 45 -6.61 3.70 -2.70
C ARG A 45 -7.59 2.87 -3.49
N VAL A 46 -8.85 2.87 -3.06
CA VAL A 46 -9.93 2.19 -3.78
C VAL A 46 -11.03 3.22 -4.05
N GLU A 47 -11.36 3.40 -5.31
CA GLU A 47 -12.47 4.25 -5.72
C GLU A 47 -13.64 3.37 -6.14
N VAL A 48 -14.82 3.68 -5.62
CA VAL A 48 -16.05 2.97 -5.93
C VAL A 48 -16.92 3.88 -6.78
N ALA A 49 -17.13 3.50 -8.03
CA ALA A 49 -18.02 4.24 -8.93
C ALA A 49 -19.50 4.00 -8.56
N PRO A 50 -20.42 4.90 -9.00
CA PRO A 50 -21.86 4.73 -8.72
C PRO A 50 -22.44 3.40 -9.21
N ASP A 51 -21.84 2.79 -10.24
CA ASP A 51 -22.26 1.49 -10.76
C ASP A 51 -21.65 0.29 -10.03
N GLY A 52 -20.85 0.55 -8.98
CA GLY A 52 -20.17 -0.48 -8.21
C GLY A 52 -18.80 -0.87 -8.74
N THR A 53 -18.32 -0.26 -9.81
CA THR A 53 -16.97 -0.53 -10.36
C THR A 53 -15.91 -0.08 -9.37
N LEU A 54 -14.91 -0.94 -9.13
CA LEU A 54 -13.79 -0.64 -8.26
C LEU A 54 -12.54 -0.30 -9.06
N THR A 55 -11.90 0.80 -8.71
CA THR A 55 -10.58 1.18 -9.23
C THR A 55 -9.61 1.20 -8.07
N ALA A 56 -8.57 0.37 -8.13
CA ALA A 56 -7.59 0.25 -7.05
C ALA A 56 -6.22 0.72 -7.50
N SER A 57 -5.51 1.38 -6.61
CA SER A 57 -4.15 1.86 -6.84
C SER A 57 -3.36 1.90 -5.56
N LEU A 58 -2.02 2.03 -5.69
CA LEU A 58 -1.12 2.22 -4.57
C LEU A 58 -0.55 3.64 -4.64
N VAL A 59 -0.55 4.33 -3.50
CA VAL A 59 0.19 5.59 -3.34
C VAL A 59 1.54 5.24 -2.72
N PRO A 60 2.65 5.33 -3.47
CA PRO A 60 3.97 4.94 -2.95
C PRO A 60 4.38 5.82 -1.77
N VAL A 61 4.90 5.19 -0.73
CA VAL A 61 5.32 5.85 0.50
C VAL A 61 6.65 5.26 0.94
N THR A 62 7.54 6.10 1.45
CA THR A 62 8.83 5.70 2.01
C THR A 62 8.86 6.03 3.48
N ILE A 63 9.32 5.09 4.30
CA ILE A 63 9.52 5.33 5.73
C ILE A 63 10.86 6.04 5.90
N ALA A 64 10.83 7.27 6.42
CA ALA A 64 12.02 8.06 6.70
C ALA A 64 12.83 7.44 7.86
N SER A 65 14.06 7.93 8.06
CA SER A 65 14.93 7.44 9.13
C SER A 65 14.34 7.60 10.53
N SER A 66 13.41 8.54 10.70
CA SER A 66 12.67 8.75 11.95
C SER A 66 11.55 7.72 12.17
N GLY A 67 11.28 6.84 11.20
CA GLY A 67 10.13 5.93 11.24
C GLY A 67 8.84 6.57 10.71
N HIS A 68 8.90 7.80 10.23
CA HIS A 68 7.75 8.55 9.74
C HIS A 68 7.46 8.23 8.27
N PRO A 69 6.24 7.87 7.89
CA PRO A 69 5.90 7.62 6.49
C PRO A 69 5.77 8.94 5.72
N VAL A 70 6.38 8.99 4.53
CA VAL A 70 6.35 10.16 3.66
C VAL A 70 5.96 9.69 2.24
N PRO A 71 4.93 10.29 1.61
CA PRO A 71 4.58 9.92 0.25
C PRO A 71 5.72 10.29 -0.71
N ASP A 72 6.02 9.42 -1.67
CA ASP A 72 7.17 9.61 -2.57
C ASP A 72 7.07 10.90 -3.39
N GLY A 73 5.87 11.31 -3.74
CA GLY A 73 5.63 12.58 -4.41
C GLY A 73 5.54 13.79 -3.49
N GLY A 74 5.68 13.61 -2.17
CA GLY A 74 5.58 14.69 -1.18
C GLY A 74 4.14 15.13 -0.86
N VAL A 75 3.16 14.53 -1.50
CA VAL A 75 1.73 14.90 -1.35
C VAL A 75 0.90 13.63 -1.20
N TRP A 76 0.04 13.62 -0.21
CA TRP A 76 -0.93 12.55 -0.03
C TRP A 76 -2.07 12.67 -1.04
#